data_3f2a710cfb908142d51387cf4d547097
#
_entry.id   3f2a710cfb908142d51387cf4d547097
#
_cell.length_a   1.000
_cell.length_b   1.000
_cell.length_c   1.000
_cell.angle_alpha   90.00
_cell.angle_beta   90.00
_cell.angle_gamma   90.00
#
_symmetry.space_group_name_H-M   'P 1'
#
loop_
_entity.id
_entity.type
_entity.pdbx_description
1 polymer ?
#
loop_
_entity_poly.entity_id
_entity_poly.type
_entity_poly.pdbx_seq_one_letter_code
_entity_poly.pdbx_strand_id
1 'polypeptide(L)'
;MSNMDEYTPLFARGDYKALVIGSNGAIGSAFVAAFQADSSCTHVEVVSRQSGSCFDLLKDESISAQASLSREKGPFEIIIDATGALNIHGVGPEKSLNGLNSDHLMQSLLVNAIGPALVMRHFSPLLAKGSSVYAKLSARVGSIADNKKGGWYGYR
;
A
#
# COMPACT_ATOMS: atom_id res chain seq x y z
N MET A 1 -24.73 -11.83 27.31
CA MET A 1 -23.31 -11.57 27.59
C MET A 1 -22.57 -12.16 26.39
N SER A 2 -22.28 -11.35 25.39
CA SER A 2 -21.58 -11.75 24.16
C SER A 2 -20.09 -11.86 24.49
N ASN A 3 -19.51 -13.03 24.29
CA ASN A 3 -18.09 -13.22 24.27
C ASN A 3 -17.49 -12.23 23.24
N MET A 4 -16.83 -11.21 23.73
CA MET A 4 -15.85 -10.51 22.91
C MET A 4 -14.76 -11.57 22.65
N ASP A 5 -14.75 -12.10 21.44
CA ASP A 5 -13.69 -12.99 20.97
C ASP A 5 -12.36 -12.35 21.33
N GLU A 6 -11.58 -13.09 22.08
CA GLU A 6 -10.24 -12.71 22.53
C GLU A 6 -9.42 -12.38 21.27
N TYR A 7 -9.28 -11.09 20.98
CA TYR A 7 -8.46 -10.61 19.85
C TYR A 7 -7.03 -11.00 20.14
N THR A 8 -6.63 -12.16 19.63
CA THR A 8 -5.23 -12.58 19.69
C THR A 8 -4.47 -11.70 18.69
N PRO A 9 -3.58 -10.80 19.14
CA PRO A 9 -2.80 -9.99 18.23
C PRO A 9 -2.03 -10.89 17.26
N LEU A 10 -2.03 -10.55 15.98
CA LEU A 10 -1.35 -11.33 14.93
C LEU A 10 0.12 -11.63 15.29
N PHE A 11 0.71 -10.78 16.11
CA PHE A 11 2.10 -10.79 16.57
C PHE A 11 2.23 -10.85 18.10
N ALA A 12 1.33 -11.56 18.79
CA ALA A 12 1.31 -11.67 20.26
C ALA A 12 2.57 -12.30 20.88
N ARG A 13 3.56 -12.70 20.09
CA ARG A 13 4.72 -13.48 20.56
C ARG A 13 6.03 -13.06 19.89
N GLY A 14 6.50 -11.87 20.17
CA GLY A 14 7.88 -11.53 19.85
C GLY A 14 8.06 -10.26 19.02
N ASP A 15 9.32 -9.92 18.86
CA ASP A 15 9.76 -8.80 18.07
C ASP A 15 9.42 -9.00 16.58
N TYR A 16 9.05 -7.92 15.90
CA TYR A 16 8.74 -7.95 14.47
C TYR A 16 9.37 -6.78 13.74
N LYS A 17 9.48 -6.89 12.42
CA LYS A 17 9.88 -5.83 11.51
C LYS A 17 8.72 -5.46 10.59
N ALA A 18 8.56 -4.18 10.35
CA ALA A 18 7.54 -3.66 9.44
C ALA A 18 8.19 -2.93 8.25
N LEU A 19 7.52 -3.00 7.10
CA LEU A 19 7.87 -2.21 5.92
C LEU A 19 6.63 -1.45 5.46
N VAL A 20 6.77 -0.13 5.21
CA VAL A 20 5.67 0.72 4.75
C VAL A 20 6.03 1.36 3.41
N ILE A 21 5.30 0.99 2.36
CA ILE A 21 5.44 1.53 1.01
C ILE A 21 4.41 2.64 0.82
N GLY A 22 4.83 3.80 0.35
CA GLY A 22 3.99 5.00 0.35
C GLY A 22 4.01 5.75 1.68
N SER A 23 5.10 5.64 2.42
CA SER A 23 5.28 6.13 3.80
C SER A 23 5.10 7.64 3.98
N ASN A 24 5.22 8.45 2.91
CA ASN A 24 5.03 9.91 2.97
C ASN A 24 3.57 10.36 2.76
N GLY A 25 2.67 9.44 2.39
CA GLY A 25 1.23 9.71 2.35
C GLY A 25 0.63 9.79 3.75
N ALA A 26 -0.53 10.43 3.90
CA ALA A 26 -1.18 10.59 5.21
C ALA A 26 -1.40 9.26 5.95
N ILE A 27 -1.86 8.23 5.23
CA ILE A 27 -2.09 6.91 5.85
C ILE A 27 -0.77 6.18 6.07
N GLY A 28 0.15 6.21 5.09
CA GLY A 28 1.46 5.57 5.23
C GLY A 28 2.26 6.13 6.41
N SER A 29 2.28 7.45 6.58
CA SER A 29 2.96 8.09 7.72
C SER A 29 2.33 7.73 9.07
N ALA A 30 1.01 7.56 9.13
CA ALA A 30 0.33 7.11 10.33
C ALA A 30 0.72 5.66 10.71
N PHE A 31 0.86 4.76 9.73
CA PHE A 31 1.40 3.42 9.97
C PHE A 31 2.85 3.46 10.48
N VAL A 32 3.70 4.28 9.86
CA VAL A 32 5.09 4.45 10.31
C VAL A 32 5.13 4.89 11.77
N ALA A 33 4.35 5.92 12.13
CA ALA A 33 4.27 6.43 13.50
C ALA A 33 3.75 5.35 14.50
N ALA A 34 2.74 4.58 14.09
CA ALA A 34 2.19 3.51 14.92
C ALA A 34 3.23 2.40 15.17
N PHE A 35 3.96 1.96 14.13
CA PHE A 35 5.00 0.95 14.29
C PHE A 35 6.20 1.46 15.10
N GLN A 36 6.58 2.73 14.94
CA GLN A 36 7.66 3.34 15.73
C GLN A 36 7.30 3.49 17.21
N ALA A 37 6.02 3.62 17.53
CA ALA A 37 5.52 3.68 18.92
C ALA A 37 5.35 2.30 19.57
N ASP A 38 5.35 1.22 18.78
CA ASP A 38 5.24 -0.15 19.30
C ASP A 38 6.62 -0.68 19.69
N SER A 39 6.79 -0.97 20.98
CA SER A 39 8.05 -1.51 21.53
C SER A 39 8.43 -2.88 20.96
N SER A 40 7.47 -3.64 20.42
CA SER A 40 7.72 -4.93 19.76
C SER A 40 8.20 -4.78 18.32
N CYS A 41 8.06 -3.59 17.73
CA CYS A 41 8.56 -3.31 16.38
C CYS A 41 10.04 -2.91 16.44
N THR A 42 10.93 -3.82 16.07
CA THR A 42 12.38 -3.60 16.15
C THR A 42 12.95 -2.80 14.99
N HIS A 43 12.24 -2.76 13.86
CA HIS A 43 12.65 -2.01 12.67
C HIS A 43 11.46 -1.62 11.81
N VAL A 44 11.43 -0.37 11.37
CA VAL A 44 10.45 0.12 10.39
C VAL A 44 11.20 0.57 9.14
N GLU A 45 11.11 -0.20 8.08
CA GLU A 45 11.60 0.18 6.76
C GLU A 45 10.56 1.06 6.05
N VAL A 46 11.01 2.14 5.43
CA VAL A 46 10.15 3.11 4.75
C VAL A 46 10.51 3.25 3.28
N VAL A 47 9.51 3.18 2.41
CA VAL A 47 9.67 3.34 0.96
C VAL A 47 8.73 4.44 0.47
N SER A 48 9.30 5.45 -0.19
CA SER A 48 8.56 6.54 -0.80
C SER A 48 9.31 7.11 -2.00
N ARG A 49 8.68 7.98 -2.77
CA ARG A 49 9.34 8.71 -3.87
C ARG A 49 10.51 9.59 -3.42
N GLN A 50 10.60 9.91 -2.14
CA GLN A 50 11.67 10.72 -1.54
C GLN A 50 12.71 9.86 -0.81
N SER A 51 12.48 8.56 -0.67
CA SER A 51 13.50 7.62 -0.21
C SER A 51 14.58 7.56 -1.28
N GLY A 52 15.84 7.76 -0.96
CA GLY A 52 16.98 8.00 -1.86
C GLY A 52 17.20 7.09 -3.08
N SER A 53 16.29 6.18 -3.37
CA SER A 53 16.28 5.21 -4.46
C SER A 53 15.46 5.61 -5.68
N CYS A 54 14.91 6.83 -5.75
CA CYS A 54 14.04 7.26 -6.84
C CYS A 54 12.86 6.31 -7.10
N PHE A 55 12.23 5.76 -6.05
CA PHE A 55 11.11 4.84 -6.16
C PHE A 55 9.98 5.43 -7.01
N ASP A 56 9.74 4.82 -8.16
CA ASP A 56 8.70 5.22 -9.12
C ASP A 56 7.74 4.04 -9.33
N LEU A 57 6.49 4.21 -8.89
CA LEU A 57 5.43 3.21 -8.99
C LEU A 57 5.08 2.83 -10.44
N LEU A 58 5.44 3.67 -11.41
CA LEU A 58 5.17 3.46 -12.83
C LEU A 58 6.31 2.71 -13.56
N LYS A 59 7.39 2.36 -12.85
CA LYS A 59 8.58 1.70 -13.43
C LYS A 59 8.90 0.41 -12.69
N ASP A 60 8.74 -0.73 -13.35
CA ASP A 60 9.00 -2.06 -12.78
C ASP A 60 10.44 -2.20 -12.27
N GLU A 61 11.41 -1.68 -13.03
CA GLU A 61 12.83 -1.70 -12.65
C GLU A 61 13.08 -0.91 -11.35
N SER A 62 12.42 0.24 -11.17
CA SER A 62 12.51 1.04 -9.96
C SER A 62 11.92 0.30 -8.75
N ILE A 63 10.78 -0.37 -8.94
CA ILE A 63 10.14 -1.18 -7.90
C ILE A 63 11.05 -2.34 -7.51
N SER A 64 11.59 -3.06 -8.49
CA SER A 64 12.52 -4.18 -8.31
C SER A 64 13.80 -3.78 -7.58
N ALA A 65 14.41 -2.67 -7.99
CA ALA A 65 15.62 -2.13 -7.36
C ALA A 65 15.36 -1.78 -5.88
N GLN A 66 14.25 -1.10 -5.58
CA GLN A 66 13.90 -0.77 -4.22
C GLN A 66 13.61 -2.01 -3.36
N ALA A 67 12.91 -3.00 -3.91
CA ALA A 67 12.69 -4.27 -3.21
C ALA A 67 14.00 -4.99 -2.89
N SER A 68 15.00 -4.92 -3.79
CA SER A 68 16.32 -5.50 -3.55
C SER A 68 17.05 -4.80 -2.40
N LEU A 69 16.97 -3.47 -2.30
CA LEU A 69 17.54 -2.71 -1.18
C LEU A 69 16.83 -3.03 0.15
N SER A 70 15.50 -3.13 0.13
CA SER A 70 14.72 -3.46 1.32
C SER A 70 14.96 -4.89 1.80
N ARG A 71 15.35 -5.81 0.90
CA ARG A 71 15.66 -7.20 1.24
C ARG A 71 16.80 -7.33 2.25
N GLU A 72 17.79 -6.45 2.19
CA GLU A 72 18.93 -6.45 3.11
C GLU A 72 18.52 -6.20 4.57
N LYS A 73 17.38 -5.56 4.78
CA LYS A 73 16.83 -5.22 6.10
C LYS A 73 15.76 -6.19 6.59
N GLY A 74 15.20 -7.00 5.67
CA GLY A 74 14.19 -8.02 5.98
C GLY A 74 14.75 -9.25 6.71
N PRO A 75 13.98 -10.34 6.81
CA PRO A 75 12.58 -10.41 6.38
C PRO A 75 11.64 -9.56 7.24
N PHE A 76 10.41 -9.30 6.75
CA PHE A 76 9.41 -8.49 7.44
C PHE A 76 8.18 -9.33 7.80
N GLU A 77 7.65 -9.17 9.01
CA GLU A 77 6.39 -9.78 9.43
C GLU A 77 5.19 -8.98 8.91
N ILE A 78 5.37 -7.66 8.71
CA ILE A 78 4.32 -6.77 8.20
C ILE A 78 4.83 -5.97 7.02
N ILE A 79 4.11 -6.03 5.90
CA ILE A 79 4.30 -5.12 4.77
C ILE A 79 2.99 -4.40 4.50
N ILE A 80 3.01 -3.07 4.60
CA ILE A 80 1.88 -2.20 4.28
C ILE A 80 2.15 -1.49 2.95
N ASP A 81 1.32 -1.74 1.95
CA ASP A 81 1.31 -0.96 0.72
C ASP A 81 0.21 0.11 0.79
N ALA A 82 0.62 1.33 1.11
CA ALA A 82 -0.21 2.53 1.15
C ALA A 82 -0.08 3.39 -0.12
N THR A 83 0.38 2.81 -1.23
CA THR A 83 0.47 3.51 -2.52
C THR A 83 -0.91 3.70 -3.14
N GLY A 84 -1.01 4.66 -4.03
CA GLY A 84 -2.21 5.03 -4.76
C GLY A 84 -2.46 6.52 -4.73
N ALA A 85 -3.31 7.01 -5.64
CA ALA A 85 -3.66 8.42 -5.72
C ALA A 85 -5.10 8.59 -6.21
N LEU A 86 -5.85 9.48 -5.55
CA LEU A 86 -7.18 9.88 -6.00
C LEU A 86 -7.08 10.87 -7.17
N ASN A 87 -6.19 11.84 -7.06
CA ASN A 87 -5.94 12.84 -8.08
C ASN A 87 -4.71 12.47 -8.89
N ILE A 88 -4.85 12.42 -10.21
CA ILE A 88 -3.78 12.14 -11.15
C ILE A 88 -3.44 13.44 -11.88
N HIS A 89 -2.20 13.91 -11.74
CA HIS A 89 -1.73 15.19 -12.32
C HIS A 89 -2.64 16.39 -11.97
N GLY A 90 -3.19 16.41 -10.74
CA GLY A 90 -4.09 17.48 -10.29
C GLY A 90 -5.55 17.32 -10.76
N VAL A 91 -5.85 16.30 -11.56
CA VAL A 91 -7.20 16.02 -12.04
C VAL A 91 -7.83 14.94 -11.14
N GLY A 92 -9.02 15.23 -10.62
CA GLY A 92 -9.79 14.28 -9.83
C GLY A 92 -10.52 13.24 -10.68
N PRO A 93 -11.07 12.20 -10.04
CA PRO A 93 -11.79 11.14 -10.74
C PRO A 93 -13.08 11.65 -11.40
N GLU A 94 -13.49 10.98 -12.45
CA GLU A 94 -14.63 11.34 -13.33
C GLU A 94 -15.94 11.30 -12.56
N LYS A 95 -16.78 12.33 -12.73
CA LYS A 95 -18.09 12.42 -12.08
C LYS A 95 -19.23 11.85 -12.93
N SER A 96 -19.02 11.73 -14.24
CA SER A 96 -20.02 11.25 -15.20
C SER A 96 -19.35 10.54 -16.38
N LEU A 97 -20.12 9.80 -17.17
CA LEU A 97 -19.61 9.14 -18.39
C LEU A 97 -19.06 10.14 -19.41
N ASN A 98 -19.64 11.32 -19.49
CA ASN A 98 -19.16 12.38 -20.41
C ASN A 98 -17.78 12.93 -20.02
N GLY A 99 -17.35 12.72 -18.78
CA GLY A 99 -16.03 13.12 -18.30
C GLY A 99 -14.94 12.07 -18.49
N LEU A 100 -15.25 10.93 -19.12
CA LEU A 100 -14.27 9.89 -19.40
C LEU A 100 -13.23 10.36 -20.40
N ASN A 101 -11.98 10.14 -20.06
CA ASN A 101 -10.82 10.41 -20.90
C ASN A 101 -9.88 9.20 -20.83
N SER A 102 -9.47 8.68 -21.98
CA SER A 102 -8.66 7.46 -22.07
C SER A 102 -7.31 7.61 -21.37
N ASP A 103 -6.64 8.75 -21.53
CA ASP A 103 -5.31 8.96 -20.95
C ASP A 103 -5.40 9.07 -19.43
N HIS A 104 -6.41 9.75 -18.91
CA HIS A 104 -6.66 9.84 -17.47
C HIS A 104 -7.00 8.46 -16.87
N LEU A 105 -7.84 7.67 -17.56
CA LEU A 105 -8.17 6.30 -17.15
C LEU A 105 -6.92 5.43 -17.12
N MET A 106 -6.11 5.43 -18.17
CA MET A 106 -4.86 4.68 -18.21
C MET A 106 -3.92 5.06 -17.07
N GLN A 107 -3.73 6.35 -16.82
CA GLN A 107 -2.89 6.82 -15.71
C GLN A 107 -3.45 6.42 -14.35
N SER A 108 -4.76 6.48 -14.16
CA SER A 108 -5.41 6.02 -12.93
C SER A 108 -5.20 4.52 -12.70
N LEU A 109 -5.35 3.69 -13.74
CA LEU A 109 -5.10 2.26 -13.67
C LEU A 109 -3.62 1.94 -13.41
N LEU A 110 -2.70 2.66 -14.05
CA LEU A 110 -1.26 2.50 -13.80
C LEU A 110 -0.91 2.74 -12.32
N VAL A 111 -1.43 3.82 -11.73
CA VAL A 111 -1.12 4.20 -10.34
C VAL A 111 -1.86 3.33 -9.33
N ASN A 112 -3.13 2.98 -9.57
CA ASN A 112 -3.98 2.38 -8.55
C ASN A 112 -4.19 0.86 -8.70
N ALA A 113 -3.82 0.29 -9.84
CA ALA A 113 -3.96 -1.16 -10.10
C ALA A 113 -2.65 -1.81 -10.52
N ILE A 114 -2.03 -1.37 -11.62
CA ILE A 114 -0.84 -2.00 -12.18
C ILE A 114 0.37 -1.79 -11.27
N GLY A 115 0.64 -0.57 -10.85
CA GLY A 115 1.76 -0.27 -9.94
C GLY A 115 1.70 -1.08 -8.65
N PRO A 116 0.57 -1.06 -7.90
CA PRO A 116 0.40 -1.92 -6.72
C PRO A 116 0.57 -3.41 -6.97
N ALA A 117 0.12 -3.92 -8.11
CA ALA A 117 0.34 -5.33 -8.47
C ALA A 117 1.83 -5.66 -8.65
N LEU A 118 2.60 -4.77 -9.30
CA LEU A 118 4.04 -4.89 -9.43
C LEU A 118 4.75 -4.76 -8.08
N VAL A 119 4.31 -3.83 -7.23
CA VAL A 119 4.81 -3.71 -5.85
C VAL A 119 4.60 -5.02 -5.10
N MET A 120 3.40 -5.59 -5.13
CA MET A 120 3.13 -6.87 -4.48
C MET A 120 4.04 -7.98 -5.02
N ARG A 121 4.23 -8.07 -6.33
CA ARG A 121 5.13 -9.06 -6.96
C ARG A 121 6.54 -9.00 -6.40
N HIS A 122 7.12 -7.79 -6.25
CA HIS A 122 8.51 -7.63 -5.83
C HIS A 122 8.69 -7.65 -4.31
N PHE A 123 7.71 -7.17 -3.54
CA PHE A 123 7.84 -7.04 -2.09
C PHE A 123 7.26 -8.21 -1.30
N SER A 124 6.27 -8.95 -1.81
CA SER A 124 5.74 -10.12 -1.08
C SER A 124 6.79 -11.21 -0.79
N PRO A 125 7.83 -11.42 -1.63
CA PRO A 125 8.90 -12.36 -1.29
C PRO A 125 9.81 -11.91 -0.13
N LEU A 126 9.64 -10.68 0.38
CA LEU A 126 10.37 -10.16 1.53
C LEU A 126 9.66 -10.47 2.86
N LEU A 127 8.47 -11.08 2.81
CA LEU A 127 7.76 -11.52 4.00
C LEU A 127 8.54 -12.60 4.75
N ALA A 128 8.48 -12.53 6.08
CA ALA A 128 8.99 -13.56 6.95
C ALA A 128 8.22 -14.89 6.74
N LYS A 129 8.90 -16.01 6.96
CA LYS A 129 8.24 -17.32 6.95
C LYS A 129 7.38 -17.48 8.21
N GLY A 130 6.20 -18.07 8.07
CA GLY A 130 5.25 -18.27 9.17
C GLY A 130 4.18 -17.18 9.21
N SER A 131 3.93 -16.63 10.40
CA SER A 131 2.89 -15.60 10.58
C SER A 131 3.39 -14.25 10.08
N SER A 132 2.98 -13.88 8.88
CA SER A 132 3.29 -12.58 8.28
C SER A 132 2.13 -12.09 7.43
N VAL A 133 2.07 -10.78 7.17
CA VAL A 133 0.99 -10.16 6.41
C VAL A 133 1.50 -9.14 5.40
N TYR A 134 0.99 -9.22 4.18
CA TYR A 134 1.04 -8.15 3.19
C TYR A 134 -0.36 -7.52 3.09
N ALA A 135 -0.47 -6.24 3.41
CA ALA A 135 -1.73 -5.51 3.34
C ALA A 135 -1.65 -4.39 2.30
N LYS A 136 -2.50 -4.47 1.28
CA LYS A 136 -2.71 -3.38 0.30
C LYS A 136 -3.93 -2.57 0.71
N LEU A 137 -3.76 -1.26 0.85
CA LEU A 137 -4.89 -0.37 1.12
C LEU A 137 -5.74 -0.22 -0.14
N SER A 138 -7.03 -0.51 0.02
CA SER A 138 -8.07 -0.28 -0.96
C SER A 138 -8.94 0.92 -0.52
N ALA A 139 -10.02 1.15 -1.23
CA ALA A 139 -10.99 2.19 -0.88
C ALA A 139 -12.42 1.62 -0.91
N ARG A 140 -13.26 2.06 0.02
CA ARG A 140 -14.67 1.64 0.10
C ARG A 140 -15.42 1.87 -1.22
N VAL A 141 -15.10 2.95 -1.92
CA VAL A 141 -15.71 3.28 -3.21
C VAL A 141 -15.43 2.24 -4.32
N GLY A 142 -14.44 1.36 -4.15
CA GLY A 142 -14.17 0.23 -5.04
C GLY A 142 -15.19 -0.91 -4.92
N SER A 143 -16.04 -0.91 -3.90
CA SER A 143 -17.08 -1.93 -3.73
C SER A 143 -18.16 -1.82 -4.80
N ILE A 144 -18.38 -2.91 -5.55
CA ILE A 144 -19.45 -3.00 -6.56
C ILE A 144 -20.82 -2.90 -5.89
N ALA A 145 -21.02 -3.61 -4.77
CA ALA A 145 -22.29 -3.65 -4.06
C ALA A 145 -22.66 -2.31 -3.40
N ASP A 146 -21.67 -1.52 -2.98
CA ASP A 146 -21.86 -0.22 -2.32
C ASP A 146 -22.00 0.94 -3.33
N ASN A 147 -21.77 0.67 -4.62
CA ASN A 147 -21.82 1.69 -5.67
C ASN A 147 -23.27 1.99 -6.08
N LYS A 148 -23.83 3.09 -5.55
CA LYS A 148 -25.18 3.58 -5.91
C LYS A 148 -25.15 4.89 -6.72
N LYS A 149 -24.05 5.63 -6.67
CA LYS A 149 -23.96 6.97 -7.28
C LYS A 149 -23.27 7.00 -8.63
N GLY A 150 -22.59 5.92 -9.04
CA GLY A 150 -21.72 5.94 -10.21
C GLY A 150 -20.51 6.87 -10.07
N GLY A 151 -19.93 7.25 -11.19
CA GLY A 151 -18.73 8.10 -11.22
C GLY A 151 -17.46 7.40 -10.72
N TRP A 152 -16.32 8.09 -10.80
CA TRP A 152 -15.01 7.62 -10.37
C TRP A 152 -14.58 6.29 -11.02
N TYR A 153 -14.91 6.15 -12.31
CA TYR A 153 -14.80 4.86 -13.01
C TYR A 153 -13.37 4.32 -13.04
N GLY A 154 -12.39 5.18 -13.28
CA GLY A 154 -10.99 4.79 -13.29
C GLY A 154 -10.42 4.50 -11.90
N TYR A 155 -10.92 5.17 -10.85
CA TYR A 155 -10.44 4.98 -9.48
C TYR A 155 -11.07 3.76 -8.79
N ARG A 156 -12.32 3.43 -9.11
CA ARG A 156 -13.05 2.25 -8.56
C ARG A 156 -12.47 0.94 -9.04
#